data_db708694cd97c8b255be74c84e9aa1da
#
_entry.id   db708694cd97c8b255be74c84e9aa1da
#
_cell.length_a   1.000
_cell.length_b   1.000
_cell.length_c   1.000
_cell.angle_alpha   90.00
_cell.angle_beta   90.00
_cell.angle_gamma   90.00
#
_symmetry.space_group_name_H-M   'P 1'
#
loop_
_entity.id
_entity.type
_entity.pdbx_description
1 polymer ?
#
loop_
_entity_poly.entity_id
_entity_poly.type
_entity_poly.pdbx_seq_one_letter_code
_entity_poly.pdbx_strand_id
1 'polypeptide(L)'
;MKSPGVDGGGAQPPGTVTYCAQDCLVTYELLASLRPRLDALSQGVYDFERACQAPALAMMLRGMRRDPMRAIEAVRVLGAQAREHQEALQRAGARFDYLKAWAPSPQALARWLYGELGLPVKRDRKTGQPTTNEEALGRLKADPKCPDDVVPLIDAVLALRAADKEREVLTQKADPDGRVRCSWSVGATETGRWSCSKSPMGGGGNFQAFGHEVRRAFVPDTGKVMIYADLKQAESNVVAHLAGDPAYVAAHLEGDTHTLVARRIWLDLGDQVDLRKECPPWDAKQPWRQWAKRVQHAANYGQSHVGMARLLHIPQREALNIQKAYFGAFRGIGAWHDRVKEELALRGELTSPLGRRRQFLGRPWDADTQREALAYLPQSTVGDLLNLGLLRAWEALDPHGVQFLAQGHDSVLFQCEEARAEEMRKVVVEMLQIPVVVGPRTMRIGADSKVGGDWGEASS
;
A
#
# COMPACT_ATOMS: atom_id res chain seq x y z
N MET A 1 8.43 -26.45 5.98
CA MET A 1 7.58 -27.50 6.58
C MET A 1 6.12 -27.08 6.47
N LYS A 2 5.25 -27.92 5.92
CA LYS A 2 3.82 -27.61 5.83
C LYS A 2 3.18 -27.82 7.20
N SER A 3 2.49 -26.83 7.72
CA SER A 3 1.68 -26.96 8.93
C SER A 3 0.58 -27.99 8.70
N PRO A 4 0.33 -28.93 9.63
CA PRO A 4 -0.80 -29.84 9.54
C PRO A 4 -2.10 -29.04 9.66
N GLY A 5 -3.06 -29.29 8.76
CA GLY A 5 -4.39 -28.71 8.80
C GLY A 5 -5.12 -29.09 10.10
N VAL A 6 -5.71 -28.10 10.74
CA VAL A 6 -6.56 -28.31 11.93
C VAL A 6 -7.95 -28.71 11.43
N ASP A 7 -8.20 -30.00 11.36
CA ASP A 7 -9.57 -30.52 11.26
C ASP A 7 -10.23 -30.50 12.63
N GLY A 8 -11.43 -29.94 12.70
CA GLY A 8 -12.17 -29.77 13.95
C GLY A 8 -12.53 -31.08 14.61
N GLY A 9 -12.19 -31.25 15.89
CA GLY A 9 -12.78 -32.20 16.82
C GLY A 9 -12.12 -33.57 16.97
N GLY A 10 -10.99 -33.85 16.33
CA GLY A 10 -10.20 -35.04 16.53
C GLY A 10 -9.23 -34.91 17.70
N ALA A 11 -9.00 -35.99 18.49
CA ALA A 11 -7.97 -36.05 19.52
C ALA A 11 -6.61 -35.69 18.91
N GLN A 12 -5.91 -34.73 19.52
CA GLN A 12 -4.60 -34.29 19.02
C GLN A 12 -3.59 -35.47 19.05
N PRO A 13 -2.68 -35.57 18.06
CA PRO A 13 -1.66 -36.62 18.04
C PRO A 13 -0.87 -36.66 19.34
N PRO A 14 -0.49 -37.84 19.85
CA PRO A 14 0.41 -37.95 21.00
C PRO A 14 1.69 -37.11 20.73
N GLY A 15 2.03 -36.21 21.64
CA GLY A 15 3.21 -35.34 21.50
C GLY A 15 2.91 -33.88 21.09
N THR A 16 1.71 -33.55 20.62
CA THR A 16 1.37 -32.15 20.23
C THR A 16 1.52 -31.16 21.40
N VAL A 17 1.11 -31.57 22.61
CA VAL A 17 1.25 -30.78 23.82
C VAL A 17 2.73 -30.53 24.15
N THR A 18 3.54 -31.60 24.10
CA THR A 18 4.98 -31.52 24.33
C THR A 18 5.66 -30.63 23.30
N TYR A 19 5.31 -30.75 22.02
CA TYR A 19 5.83 -29.93 20.95
C TYR A 19 5.47 -28.44 21.17
N CYS A 20 4.21 -28.16 21.46
CA CYS A 20 3.76 -26.79 21.74
C CYS A 20 4.46 -26.19 22.98
N ALA A 21 4.65 -26.98 24.04
CA ALA A 21 5.38 -26.55 25.23
C ALA A 21 6.85 -26.25 24.93
N GLN A 22 7.50 -27.06 24.10
CA GLN A 22 8.88 -26.84 23.63
C GLN A 22 8.99 -25.55 22.80
N ASP A 23 8.07 -25.31 21.87
CA ASP A 23 8.05 -24.05 21.08
C ASP A 23 7.89 -22.81 21.98
N CYS A 24 7.02 -22.89 22.98
CA CYS A 24 6.86 -21.82 23.97
C CYS A 24 8.15 -21.58 24.76
N LEU A 25 8.79 -22.65 25.22
CA LEU A 25 10.04 -22.57 25.99
C LEU A 25 11.18 -21.97 25.16
N VAL A 26 11.39 -22.46 23.95
CA VAL A 26 12.41 -21.93 23.03
C VAL A 26 12.16 -20.44 22.71
N THR A 27 10.90 -20.07 22.48
CA THR A 27 10.51 -18.67 22.23
C THR A 27 10.82 -17.80 23.45
N TYR A 28 10.55 -18.28 24.65
CA TYR A 28 10.86 -17.59 25.90
C TYR A 28 12.38 -17.43 26.10
N GLU A 29 13.16 -18.47 25.88
CA GLU A 29 14.62 -18.43 25.97
C GLU A 29 15.24 -17.48 24.96
N LEU A 30 14.73 -17.47 23.72
CA LEU A 30 15.14 -16.51 22.68
C LEU A 30 14.84 -15.06 23.14
N LEU A 31 13.66 -14.81 23.65
CA LEU A 31 13.30 -13.48 24.16
C LEU A 31 14.21 -13.06 25.31
N ALA A 32 14.44 -13.93 26.28
CA ALA A 32 15.31 -13.67 27.43
C ALA A 32 16.76 -13.39 27.00
N SER A 33 17.23 -14.06 25.95
CA SER A 33 18.59 -13.87 25.41
C SER A 33 18.73 -12.61 24.56
N LEU A 34 17.72 -12.30 23.71
CA LEU A 34 17.82 -11.22 22.71
C LEU A 34 17.45 -9.86 23.28
N ARG A 35 16.42 -9.79 24.12
CA ARG A 35 15.90 -8.53 24.66
C ARG A 35 16.97 -7.67 25.37
N PRO A 36 17.86 -8.20 26.22
CA PRO A 36 18.92 -7.41 26.86
C PRO A 36 19.98 -6.87 25.89
N ARG A 37 20.01 -7.34 24.65
CA ARG A 37 20.94 -6.87 23.61
C ARG A 37 20.39 -5.71 22.79
N LEU A 38 19.11 -5.37 22.98
CA LEU A 38 18.52 -4.21 22.31
C LEU A 38 19.04 -2.92 22.95
N ASP A 39 19.46 -1.97 22.12
CA ASP A 39 19.71 -0.62 22.59
C ASP A 39 18.41 0.14 22.84
N ALA A 40 18.48 1.33 23.42
CA ALA A 40 17.31 2.11 23.84
C ALA A 40 16.33 2.41 22.67
N LEU A 41 16.84 2.68 21.47
CA LEU A 41 15.99 2.94 20.30
C LEU A 41 15.26 1.68 19.86
N SER A 42 15.99 0.57 19.72
CA SER A 42 15.41 -0.73 19.33
C SER A 42 14.43 -1.24 20.38
N GLN A 43 14.71 -1.03 21.67
CA GLN A 43 13.78 -1.37 22.74
C GLN A 43 12.47 -0.57 22.63
N GLY A 44 12.56 0.74 22.35
CA GLY A 44 11.38 1.60 22.15
C GLY A 44 10.51 1.13 20.97
N VAL A 45 11.12 0.79 19.84
CA VAL A 45 10.40 0.24 18.67
C VAL A 45 9.77 -1.11 18.99
N TYR A 46 10.51 -2.00 19.67
CA TYR A 46 10.01 -3.32 20.09
C TYR A 46 8.80 -3.21 21.01
N ASP A 47 8.86 -2.36 22.04
CA ASP A 47 7.74 -2.17 22.97
C ASP A 47 6.53 -1.53 22.29
N PHE A 48 6.74 -0.60 21.36
CA PHE A 48 5.69 -0.03 20.51
C PHE A 48 5.01 -1.08 19.64
N GLU A 49 5.76 -1.91 18.91
CA GLU A 49 5.19 -2.98 18.10
C GLU A 49 4.45 -4.02 18.93
N ARG A 50 4.95 -4.34 20.11
CA ARG A 50 4.22 -5.22 21.07
C ARG A 50 2.88 -4.61 21.48
N ALA A 51 2.83 -3.33 21.81
CA ALA A 51 1.59 -2.65 22.15
C ALA A 51 0.59 -2.68 20.96
N CYS A 52 1.06 -2.52 19.75
CA CYS A 52 0.24 -2.60 18.54
C CYS A 52 -0.37 -4.00 18.27
N GLN A 53 0.10 -5.06 18.91
CA GLN A 53 -0.53 -6.40 18.80
C GLN A 53 -1.96 -6.41 19.32
N ALA A 54 -2.27 -5.62 20.37
CA ALA A 54 -3.61 -5.60 20.96
C ALA A 54 -4.69 -5.09 20.01
N PRO A 55 -4.58 -3.89 19.39
CA PRO A 55 -5.55 -3.44 18.39
C PRO A 55 -5.57 -4.33 17.14
N ALA A 56 -4.41 -4.87 16.70
CA ALA A 56 -4.36 -5.80 15.57
C ALA A 56 -5.18 -7.07 15.86
N LEU A 57 -4.99 -7.69 17.02
CA LEU A 57 -5.76 -8.86 17.45
C LEU A 57 -7.26 -8.54 17.59
N ALA A 58 -7.61 -7.39 18.17
CA ALA A 58 -9.00 -6.95 18.28
C ALA A 58 -9.68 -6.85 16.90
N MET A 59 -9.00 -6.26 15.90
CA MET A 59 -9.50 -6.22 14.51
C MET A 59 -9.63 -7.60 13.88
N MET A 60 -8.65 -8.50 14.12
CA MET A 60 -8.69 -9.89 13.60
C MET A 60 -9.89 -10.66 14.17
N LEU A 61 -10.11 -10.58 15.49
CA LEU A 61 -11.20 -11.28 16.16
C LEU A 61 -12.57 -10.70 15.78
N ARG A 62 -12.67 -9.38 15.66
CA ARG A 62 -13.90 -8.70 15.26
C ARG A 62 -14.26 -9.02 13.81
N GLY A 63 -13.32 -8.89 12.88
CA GLY A 63 -13.60 -8.96 11.45
C GLY A 63 -14.56 -7.85 10.98
N MET A 64 -14.95 -7.90 9.71
CA MET A 64 -15.90 -6.94 9.10
C MET A 64 -17.13 -7.66 8.58
N ARG A 65 -18.31 -7.10 8.86
CA ARG A 65 -19.59 -7.60 8.35
C ARG A 65 -19.64 -7.40 6.84
N ARG A 66 -19.97 -8.47 6.11
CA ARG A 66 -20.19 -8.42 4.66
C ARG A 66 -21.68 -8.59 4.36
N ASP A 67 -22.24 -7.65 3.60
CA ASP A 67 -23.60 -7.74 3.09
C ASP A 67 -23.64 -8.68 1.87
N PRO A 68 -24.39 -9.78 1.89
CA PRO A 68 -24.44 -10.75 0.78
C PRO A 68 -24.99 -10.14 -0.52
N MET A 69 -25.98 -9.27 -0.45
CA MET A 69 -26.60 -8.67 -1.64
C MET A 69 -25.65 -7.67 -2.31
N ARG A 70 -24.99 -6.84 -1.50
CA ARG A 70 -23.96 -5.92 -2.01
C ARG A 70 -22.75 -6.68 -2.57
N ALA A 71 -22.35 -7.81 -1.98
CA ALA A 71 -21.31 -8.67 -2.51
C ALA A 71 -21.67 -9.24 -3.89
N ILE A 72 -22.92 -9.69 -4.08
CA ILE A 72 -23.41 -10.16 -5.38
C ILE A 72 -23.39 -9.03 -6.42
N GLU A 73 -23.84 -7.84 -6.06
CA GLU A 73 -23.80 -6.69 -6.97
C GLU A 73 -22.36 -6.27 -7.33
N ALA A 74 -21.46 -6.24 -6.36
CA ALA A 74 -20.05 -5.97 -6.64
C ALA A 74 -19.44 -7.00 -7.61
N VAL A 75 -19.72 -8.29 -7.44
CA VAL A 75 -19.29 -9.34 -8.39
C VAL A 75 -19.88 -9.11 -9.77
N ARG A 76 -21.13 -8.65 -9.88
CA ARG A 76 -21.78 -8.32 -11.17
C ARG A 76 -21.06 -7.18 -11.87
N VAL A 77 -20.75 -6.10 -11.15
CA VAL A 77 -20.02 -4.93 -11.68
C VAL A 77 -18.61 -5.32 -12.13
N LEU A 78 -17.83 -5.97 -11.26
CA LEU A 78 -16.49 -6.46 -11.59
C LEU A 78 -16.51 -7.44 -12.77
N GLY A 79 -17.52 -8.31 -12.86
CA GLY A 79 -17.70 -9.25 -13.97
C GLY A 79 -17.99 -8.56 -15.31
N ALA A 80 -18.68 -7.42 -15.31
CA ALA A 80 -18.86 -6.60 -16.51
C ALA A 80 -17.53 -6.00 -16.98
N GLN A 81 -16.76 -5.40 -16.09
CA GLN A 81 -15.43 -4.87 -16.38
C GLN A 81 -14.46 -5.97 -16.86
N ALA A 82 -14.49 -7.14 -16.23
CA ALA A 82 -13.67 -8.28 -16.64
C ALA A 82 -13.99 -8.74 -18.06
N ARG A 83 -15.28 -8.76 -18.47
CA ARG A 83 -15.68 -9.11 -19.84
C ARG A 83 -15.08 -8.16 -20.88
N GLU A 84 -15.06 -6.86 -20.62
CA GLU A 84 -14.44 -5.88 -21.53
C GLU A 84 -12.95 -6.19 -21.78
N HIS A 85 -12.22 -6.53 -20.72
CA HIS A 85 -10.81 -6.94 -20.82
C HIS A 85 -10.65 -8.28 -21.56
N GLN A 86 -11.51 -9.25 -21.28
CA GLN A 86 -11.51 -10.55 -21.97
C GLN A 86 -11.77 -10.40 -23.47
N GLU A 87 -12.74 -9.56 -23.84
CA GLU A 87 -13.02 -9.26 -25.25
C GLU A 87 -11.85 -8.55 -25.95
N ALA A 88 -11.15 -7.65 -25.25
CA ALA A 88 -9.96 -7.00 -25.78
C ALA A 88 -8.86 -8.04 -26.11
N LEU A 89 -8.62 -8.99 -25.20
CA LEU A 89 -7.67 -10.08 -25.42
C LEU A 89 -8.11 -11.01 -26.56
N GLN A 90 -9.40 -11.34 -26.66
CA GLN A 90 -9.94 -12.16 -27.75
C GLN A 90 -9.79 -11.47 -29.11
N ARG A 91 -10.07 -10.16 -29.20
CA ARG A 91 -9.83 -9.38 -30.45
C ARG A 91 -8.36 -9.38 -30.86
N ALA A 92 -7.43 -9.47 -29.91
CA ALA A 92 -6.00 -9.62 -30.16
C ALA A 92 -5.57 -11.07 -30.49
N GLY A 93 -6.52 -11.99 -30.68
CA GLY A 93 -6.25 -13.38 -31.06
C GLY A 93 -6.03 -14.34 -29.89
N ALA A 94 -6.08 -13.86 -28.64
CA ALA A 94 -5.94 -14.75 -27.48
C ALA A 94 -7.13 -15.70 -27.34
N ARG A 95 -6.86 -16.99 -27.07
CA ARG A 95 -7.87 -18.03 -26.86
C ARG A 95 -7.71 -18.65 -25.47
N PHE A 96 -8.22 -17.93 -24.46
CA PHE A 96 -8.18 -18.38 -23.08
C PHE A 96 -9.49 -19.02 -22.64
N ASP A 97 -9.39 -19.98 -21.74
CA ASP A 97 -10.56 -20.53 -21.04
C ASP A 97 -10.82 -19.72 -19.77
N TYR A 98 -11.99 -19.08 -19.71
CA TYR A 98 -12.44 -18.24 -18.60
C TYR A 98 -13.50 -18.93 -17.69
N LEU A 99 -13.72 -20.24 -17.85
CA LEU A 99 -14.77 -20.97 -17.10
C LEU A 99 -14.50 -21.01 -15.60
N LYS A 100 -13.24 -21.10 -15.19
CA LYS A 100 -12.84 -21.23 -13.78
C LYS A 100 -12.40 -19.93 -13.15
N ALA A 101 -11.84 -19.02 -13.92
CA ALA A 101 -11.29 -17.74 -13.47
C ALA A 101 -11.49 -16.67 -14.56
N TRP A 102 -11.55 -15.42 -14.14
CA TRP A 102 -11.63 -14.31 -15.10
C TRP A 102 -10.29 -14.02 -15.79
N ALA A 103 -9.18 -14.30 -15.11
CA ALA A 103 -7.85 -14.18 -15.68
C ALA A 103 -7.35 -15.49 -16.31
N PRO A 104 -6.52 -15.42 -17.35
CA PRO A 104 -5.90 -16.59 -17.93
C PRO A 104 -4.90 -17.24 -16.95
N SER A 105 -4.78 -18.57 -17.02
CA SER A 105 -3.77 -19.28 -16.23
C SER A 105 -2.35 -18.80 -16.61
N PRO A 106 -1.38 -18.83 -15.68
CA PRO A 106 0.00 -18.43 -15.96
C PRO A 106 0.62 -19.18 -17.15
N GLN A 107 0.30 -20.48 -17.30
CA GLN A 107 0.79 -21.32 -18.39
C GLN A 107 0.19 -20.93 -19.75
N ALA A 108 -1.14 -20.70 -19.78
CA ALA A 108 -1.80 -20.27 -21.02
C ALA A 108 -1.29 -18.88 -21.44
N LEU A 109 -1.13 -17.96 -20.49
CA LEU A 109 -0.60 -16.63 -20.76
C LEU A 109 0.85 -16.68 -21.25
N ALA A 110 1.71 -17.50 -20.64
CA ALA A 110 3.10 -17.66 -21.08
C ALA A 110 3.19 -18.20 -22.51
N ARG A 111 2.34 -19.16 -22.84
CA ARG A 111 2.26 -19.72 -24.20
C ARG A 111 1.87 -18.66 -25.22
N TRP A 112 0.87 -17.87 -24.90
CA TRP A 112 0.40 -16.81 -25.78
C TRP A 112 1.44 -15.69 -25.95
N LEU A 113 1.96 -15.11 -24.84
CA LEU A 113 2.90 -14.00 -24.90
C LEU A 113 4.25 -14.40 -25.51
N TYR A 114 4.82 -15.52 -25.05
CA TYR A 114 6.18 -15.92 -25.40
C TYR A 114 6.24 -16.85 -26.63
N GLY A 115 5.19 -17.66 -26.85
CA GLY A 115 5.11 -18.61 -27.96
C GLY A 115 4.43 -18.02 -29.21
N GLU A 116 3.20 -17.51 -29.04
CA GLU A 116 2.41 -17.06 -30.20
C GLU A 116 2.77 -15.63 -30.65
N LEU A 117 2.93 -14.70 -29.67
CA LEU A 117 3.33 -13.32 -29.95
C LEU A 117 4.86 -13.15 -30.06
N GLY A 118 5.65 -14.17 -29.73
CA GLY A 118 7.12 -14.14 -29.85
C GLY A 118 7.82 -13.10 -28.96
N LEU A 119 7.18 -12.68 -27.86
CA LEU A 119 7.73 -11.64 -26.98
C LEU A 119 8.94 -12.15 -26.16
N PRO A 120 9.82 -11.25 -25.71
CA PRO A 120 10.98 -11.63 -24.90
C PRO A 120 10.59 -12.35 -23.61
N VAL A 121 11.05 -13.59 -23.45
CA VAL A 121 10.75 -14.43 -22.28
C VAL A 121 11.28 -13.79 -21.00
N LYS A 122 10.40 -13.50 -20.04
CA LYS A 122 10.78 -13.05 -18.71
C LYS A 122 10.85 -14.24 -17.77
N ARG A 123 11.94 -14.28 -16.99
CA ARG A 123 12.21 -15.37 -16.05
C ARG A 123 12.10 -14.87 -14.61
N ASP A 124 11.63 -15.74 -13.75
CA ASP A 124 11.62 -15.53 -12.31
C ASP A 124 13.07 -15.43 -11.80
N ARG A 125 13.35 -14.42 -10.96
CA ARG A 125 14.70 -14.16 -10.49
C ARG A 125 15.26 -15.24 -9.56
N LYS A 126 14.39 -15.95 -8.86
CA LYS A 126 14.79 -16.99 -7.89
C LYS A 126 14.92 -18.36 -8.53
N THR A 127 13.96 -18.71 -9.38
CA THR A 127 13.88 -20.07 -9.95
C THR A 127 14.47 -20.17 -11.35
N GLY A 128 14.69 -19.06 -12.04
CA GLY A 128 15.15 -19.02 -13.44
C GLY A 128 14.10 -19.48 -14.46
N GLN A 129 12.93 -19.92 -14.02
CA GLN A 129 11.87 -20.43 -14.90
C GLN A 129 11.11 -19.30 -15.61
N PRO A 130 10.61 -19.51 -16.83
CA PRO A 130 9.71 -18.57 -17.49
C PRO A 130 8.50 -18.26 -16.59
N THR A 131 8.17 -17.00 -16.43
CA THR A 131 7.07 -16.56 -15.57
C THR A 131 6.30 -15.40 -16.18
N THR A 132 5.03 -15.29 -15.82
CA THR A 132 4.15 -14.18 -16.16
C THR A 132 3.61 -13.51 -14.89
N ASN A 133 4.36 -13.58 -13.77
CA ASN A 133 3.99 -12.84 -12.57
C ASN A 133 3.99 -11.32 -12.83
N GLU A 134 3.45 -10.56 -11.90
CA GLU A 134 3.27 -9.12 -12.04
C GLU A 134 4.59 -8.39 -12.35
N GLU A 135 5.68 -8.77 -11.66
CA GLU A 135 7.02 -8.22 -11.90
C GLU A 135 7.52 -8.51 -13.32
N ALA A 136 7.33 -9.76 -13.78
CA ALA A 136 7.74 -10.17 -15.12
C ALA A 136 6.95 -9.44 -16.21
N LEU A 137 5.63 -9.28 -16.02
CA LEU A 137 4.78 -8.50 -16.93
C LEU A 137 5.17 -7.02 -16.93
N GLY A 138 5.48 -6.44 -15.77
CA GLY A 138 6.02 -5.07 -15.67
C GLY A 138 7.34 -4.90 -16.42
N ARG A 139 8.28 -5.87 -16.30
CA ARG A 139 9.53 -5.88 -17.06
C ARG A 139 9.30 -6.09 -18.55
N LEU A 140 8.26 -6.83 -18.93
CA LEU A 140 7.91 -7.04 -20.35
C LEU A 140 7.37 -5.74 -20.97
N LYS A 141 6.47 -5.04 -20.31
CA LYS A 141 5.97 -3.72 -20.73
C LYS A 141 7.10 -2.68 -20.95
N ALA A 142 8.15 -2.77 -20.13
CA ALA A 142 9.30 -1.87 -20.20
C ALA A 142 10.38 -2.32 -21.20
N ASP A 143 10.22 -3.48 -21.85
CA ASP A 143 11.19 -3.99 -22.82
C ASP A 143 11.02 -3.27 -24.17
N PRO A 144 12.08 -2.70 -24.76
CA PRO A 144 12.02 -2.06 -26.08
C PRO A 144 11.51 -2.97 -27.21
N LYS A 145 11.56 -4.28 -27.01
CA LYS A 145 11.04 -5.28 -27.96
C LYS A 145 9.57 -5.62 -27.74
N CYS A 146 8.92 -5.04 -26.73
CA CYS A 146 7.48 -5.18 -26.52
C CYS A 146 6.77 -4.14 -27.41
N PRO A 147 5.93 -4.55 -28.36
CA PRO A 147 5.18 -3.61 -29.19
C PRO A 147 4.20 -2.78 -28.35
N ASP A 148 3.99 -1.53 -28.76
CA ASP A 148 3.12 -0.59 -28.01
C ASP A 148 1.66 -1.06 -27.95
N ASP A 149 1.18 -1.77 -28.97
CA ASP A 149 -0.17 -2.35 -29.02
C ASP A 149 -0.36 -3.55 -28.07
N VAL A 150 0.72 -4.18 -27.62
CA VAL A 150 0.68 -5.28 -26.63
C VAL A 150 0.61 -4.76 -25.20
N VAL A 151 1.12 -3.57 -24.93
CA VAL A 151 1.11 -2.99 -23.57
C VAL A 151 -0.30 -2.93 -22.96
N PRO A 152 -1.35 -2.44 -23.66
CA PRO A 152 -2.73 -2.47 -23.15
C PRO A 152 -3.27 -3.87 -22.89
N LEU A 153 -2.81 -4.88 -23.64
CA LEU A 153 -3.22 -6.27 -23.43
C LEU A 153 -2.61 -6.86 -22.14
N ILE A 154 -1.37 -6.51 -21.86
CA ILE A 154 -0.74 -6.87 -20.58
C ILE A 154 -1.48 -6.19 -19.41
N ASP A 155 -1.88 -4.93 -19.55
CA ASP A 155 -2.67 -4.21 -18.56
C ASP A 155 -4.05 -4.86 -18.35
N ALA A 156 -4.70 -5.31 -19.42
CA ALA A 156 -5.95 -6.08 -19.33
C ALA A 156 -5.77 -7.39 -18.54
N VAL A 157 -4.67 -8.11 -18.73
CA VAL A 157 -4.36 -9.31 -17.95
C VAL A 157 -4.15 -8.99 -16.47
N LEU A 158 -3.44 -7.91 -16.16
CA LEU A 158 -3.22 -7.47 -14.78
C LEU A 158 -4.54 -7.07 -14.10
N ALA A 159 -5.41 -6.35 -14.82
CA ALA A 159 -6.74 -5.98 -14.36
C ALA A 159 -7.63 -7.21 -14.10
N LEU A 160 -7.61 -8.20 -15.01
CA LEU A 160 -8.32 -9.48 -14.80
C LEU A 160 -7.84 -10.22 -13.56
N ARG A 161 -6.54 -10.26 -13.29
CA ARG A 161 -5.98 -10.88 -12.08
C ARG A 161 -6.39 -10.16 -10.81
N ALA A 162 -6.43 -8.84 -10.83
CA ALA A 162 -6.92 -8.04 -9.72
C ALA A 162 -8.41 -8.33 -9.47
N ALA A 163 -9.23 -8.32 -10.53
CA ALA A 163 -10.65 -8.63 -10.44
C ALA A 163 -10.94 -10.06 -9.93
N ASP A 164 -10.11 -11.06 -10.30
CA ASP A 164 -10.25 -12.42 -9.76
C ASP A 164 -9.99 -12.49 -8.26
N LYS A 165 -8.97 -11.78 -7.76
CA LYS A 165 -8.69 -11.70 -6.32
C LYS A 165 -9.85 -11.03 -5.57
N GLU A 166 -10.41 -9.96 -6.12
CA GLU A 166 -11.55 -9.26 -5.54
C GLU A 166 -12.81 -10.15 -5.54
N ARG A 167 -13.08 -10.85 -6.66
CA ARG A 167 -14.17 -11.82 -6.75
C ARG A 167 -14.03 -12.92 -5.69
N GLU A 168 -12.82 -13.48 -5.49
CA GLU A 168 -12.57 -14.51 -4.49
C GLU A 168 -12.99 -14.03 -3.08
N VAL A 169 -12.64 -12.82 -2.70
CA VAL A 169 -13.04 -12.21 -1.42
C VAL A 169 -14.54 -12.05 -1.29
N LEU A 170 -15.21 -11.63 -2.36
CA LEU A 170 -16.66 -11.41 -2.37
C LEU A 170 -17.46 -12.70 -2.36
N THR A 171 -16.96 -13.77 -2.99
CA THR A 171 -17.67 -15.05 -3.14
C THR A 171 -17.33 -16.09 -2.06
N GLN A 172 -16.25 -15.89 -1.30
CA GLN A 172 -15.91 -16.82 -0.21
C GLN A 172 -17.01 -16.89 0.84
N LYS A 173 -17.11 -18.02 1.54
CA LYS A 173 -18.01 -18.15 2.67
C LYS A 173 -17.62 -17.19 3.81
N ALA A 174 -18.55 -16.40 4.27
CA ALA A 174 -18.37 -15.64 5.51
C ALA A 174 -18.44 -16.58 6.73
N ASP A 175 -17.90 -16.14 7.85
CA ASP A 175 -18.04 -16.83 9.12
C ASP A 175 -19.52 -16.91 9.54
N PRO A 176 -19.91 -17.77 10.50
CA PRO A 176 -21.32 -17.93 10.92
C PRO A 176 -21.99 -16.64 11.38
N ASP A 177 -21.21 -15.66 11.85
CA ASP A 177 -21.68 -14.32 12.26
C ASP A 177 -21.79 -13.32 11.09
N GLY A 178 -21.63 -13.76 9.85
CA GLY A 178 -21.69 -12.95 8.64
C GLY A 178 -20.45 -12.06 8.40
N ARG A 179 -19.37 -12.28 9.14
CA ARG A 179 -18.14 -11.48 9.03
C ARG A 179 -17.08 -12.18 8.19
N VAL A 180 -16.21 -11.37 7.64
CA VAL A 180 -14.98 -11.79 6.98
C VAL A 180 -13.81 -11.32 7.83
N ARG A 181 -12.91 -12.25 8.12
CA ARG A 181 -11.73 -12.02 8.95
C ARG A 181 -10.46 -12.13 8.12
N CYS A 182 -9.44 -11.37 8.50
CA CYS A 182 -8.10 -11.43 7.91
C CYS A 182 -7.07 -11.60 9.01
N SER A 183 -5.81 -11.78 8.65
CA SER A 183 -4.69 -11.75 9.58
C SER A 183 -3.93 -10.44 9.43
N TRP A 184 -3.74 -9.74 10.55
CA TRP A 184 -2.88 -8.58 10.64
C TRP A 184 -1.53 -8.98 11.23
N SER A 185 -0.45 -8.62 10.57
CA SER A 185 0.91 -8.85 11.07
C SER A 185 1.56 -7.49 11.35
N VAL A 186 1.83 -7.24 12.62
CA VAL A 186 2.58 -6.07 13.10
C VAL A 186 4.07 -6.37 12.93
N GLY A 187 4.84 -5.36 12.47
CA GLY A 187 6.29 -5.52 12.29
C GLY A 187 6.71 -6.49 11.18
N ALA A 188 5.80 -6.88 10.29
CA ALA A 188 6.08 -7.84 9.21
C ALA A 188 6.85 -7.23 8.03
N THR A 189 7.01 -5.91 7.97
CA THR A 189 7.73 -5.22 6.92
C THR A 189 8.92 -4.46 7.49
N GLU A 190 9.97 -4.29 6.70
CA GLU A 190 11.18 -3.54 7.10
C GLU A 190 10.89 -2.05 7.39
N THR A 191 9.77 -1.54 6.88
CA THR A 191 9.31 -0.15 7.13
C THR A 191 8.44 -0.02 8.37
N GLY A 192 8.10 -1.10 9.09
CA GLY A 192 7.16 -1.08 10.21
C GLY A 192 5.69 -0.96 9.82
N ARG A 193 5.36 -0.93 8.54
CA ARG A 193 3.97 -1.02 8.06
C ARG A 193 3.39 -2.38 8.41
N TRP A 194 2.13 -2.38 8.83
CA TRP A 194 1.43 -3.65 9.01
C TRP A 194 1.16 -4.29 7.66
N SER A 195 1.12 -5.60 7.63
CA SER A 195 0.67 -6.35 6.48
C SER A 195 -0.64 -7.07 6.79
N CYS A 196 -1.45 -7.26 5.75
CA CYS A 196 -2.72 -7.96 5.85
C CYS A 196 -2.75 -9.15 4.88
N SER A 197 -3.22 -10.30 5.35
CA SER A 197 -3.32 -11.53 4.57
C SER A 197 -4.60 -12.29 4.90
N LYS A 198 -4.82 -13.41 4.21
CA LYS A 198 -5.90 -14.33 4.55
C LYS A 198 -5.77 -14.78 6.00
N SER A 199 -6.92 -14.98 6.67
CA SER A 199 -6.95 -15.60 7.99
C SER A 199 -6.32 -16.99 7.97
N PRO A 200 -5.63 -17.42 9.03
CA PRO A 200 -5.17 -18.80 9.18
C PRO A 200 -6.30 -19.83 9.07
N MET A 201 -7.56 -19.44 9.33
CA MET A 201 -8.76 -20.25 9.17
C MET A 201 -9.25 -20.32 7.72
N GLY A 202 -8.52 -19.77 6.77
CA GLY A 202 -8.75 -19.91 5.33
C GLY A 202 -9.65 -18.86 4.68
N GLY A 203 -10.21 -17.90 5.44
CA GLY A 203 -11.03 -16.81 4.92
C GLY A 203 -10.30 -15.47 4.73
N GLY A 204 -11.02 -14.48 4.22
CA GLY A 204 -10.54 -13.11 4.09
C GLY A 204 -9.59 -12.87 2.91
N GLY A 205 -8.78 -11.83 3.03
CA GLY A 205 -7.83 -11.41 2.01
C GLY A 205 -7.00 -10.25 2.51
N ASN A 206 -6.25 -9.62 1.62
CA ASN A 206 -5.52 -8.39 1.95
C ASN A 206 -6.46 -7.19 1.92
N PHE A 207 -7.01 -6.81 3.08
CA PHE A 207 -7.93 -5.67 3.22
C PHE A 207 -7.31 -4.33 2.80
N GLN A 208 -5.98 -4.19 2.88
CA GLN A 208 -5.27 -2.98 2.42
C GLN A 208 -5.30 -2.80 0.90
N ALA A 209 -5.57 -3.87 0.14
CA ALA A 209 -5.58 -3.87 -1.32
C ALA A 209 -6.99 -3.93 -1.94
N PHE A 210 -8.07 -3.82 -1.15
CA PHE A 210 -9.42 -3.88 -1.68
C PHE A 210 -9.77 -2.64 -2.50
N GLY A 211 -10.25 -2.87 -3.72
CA GLY A 211 -10.81 -1.82 -4.57
C GLY A 211 -12.15 -1.30 -4.07
N HIS A 212 -12.61 -0.21 -4.67
CA HIS A 212 -13.82 0.49 -4.25
C HIS A 212 -15.07 -0.41 -4.25
N GLU A 213 -15.24 -1.24 -5.29
CA GLU A 213 -16.42 -2.12 -5.40
C GLU A 213 -16.45 -3.18 -4.29
N VAL A 214 -15.29 -3.72 -3.94
CA VAL A 214 -15.19 -4.68 -2.82
C VAL A 214 -15.53 -3.99 -1.50
N ARG A 215 -15.00 -2.78 -1.26
CA ARG A 215 -15.24 -2.02 -0.03
C ARG A 215 -16.74 -1.76 0.20
N ARG A 216 -17.51 -1.52 -0.85
CA ARG A 216 -18.98 -1.32 -0.76
C ARG A 216 -19.76 -2.52 -0.23
N ALA A 217 -19.20 -3.72 -0.31
CA ALA A 217 -19.82 -4.92 0.25
C ALA A 217 -19.65 -5.04 1.77
N PHE A 218 -18.75 -4.25 2.37
CA PHE A 218 -18.50 -4.26 3.80
C PHE A 218 -19.27 -3.12 4.49
N VAL A 219 -20.14 -3.50 5.42
CA VAL A 219 -21.09 -2.61 6.10
C VAL A 219 -20.85 -2.59 7.61
N PRO A 220 -21.24 -1.52 8.30
CA PRO A 220 -21.15 -1.45 9.76
C PRO A 220 -22.13 -2.42 10.43
N ASP A 221 -21.96 -2.61 11.72
CA ASP A 221 -22.95 -3.29 12.56
C ASP A 221 -24.24 -2.46 12.65
N THR A 222 -25.33 -3.11 13.00
CA THR A 222 -26.64 -2.47 13.13
C THR A 222 -26.60 -1.30 14.12
N GLY A 223 -27.08 -0.14 13.73
CA GLY A 223 -27.07 1.10 14.52
C GLY A 223 -25.73 1.84 14.53
N LYS A 224 -24.74 1.39 13.71
CA LYS A 224 -23.43 2.03 13.57
C LYS A 224 -23.21 2.58 12.16
N VAL A 225 -22.23 3.44 12.05
CA VAL A 225 -21.69 3.96 10.78
C VAL A 225 -20.19 3.65 10.69
N MET A 226 -19.68 3.58 9.48
CA MET A 226 -18.25 3.49 9.23
C MET A 226 -17.62 4.88 9.09
N ILE A 227 -16.41 5.03 9.60
CA ILE A 227 -15.63 6.24 9.49
C ILE A 227 -14.25 5.84 8.98
N TYR A 228 -13.83 6.47 7.88
CA TYR A 228 -12.51 6.31 7.31
C TYR A 228 -11.71 7.59 7.54
N ALA A 229 -10.53 7.48 8.11
CA ALA A 229 -9.63 8.60 8.35
C ALA A 229 -8.29 8.33 7.69
N ASP A 230 -7.77 9.31 6.92
CA ASP A 230 -6.62 9.21 6.03
C ASP A 230 -5.65 10.37 6.26
N LEU A 231 -4.34 10.07 6.32
CA LEU A 231 -3.29 11.09 6.48
C LEU A 231 -3.03 11.80 5.15
N LYS A 232 -3.13 13.14 5.15
CA LYS A 232 -2.99 13.97 3.93
C LYS A 232 -1.59 13.91 3.36
N GLN A 233 -1.45 13.34 2.15
CA GLN A 233 -0.20 13.37 1.38
C GLN A 233 1.03 13.00 2.25
N ALA A 234 0.85 12.01 3.12
CA ALA A 234 1.73 11.74 4.25
C ALA A 234 3.20 11.56 3.85
N GLU A 235 3.48 10.69 2.88
CA GLU A 235 4.86 10.41 2.47
C GLU A 235 5.57 11.65 1.89
N SER A 236 4.88 12.42 1.06
CA SER A 236 5.48 13.63 0.48
C SER A 236 5.69 14.75 1.52
N ASN A 237 4.83 14.82 2.53
CA ASN A 237 4.99 15.72 3.67
C ASN A 237 6.25 15.35 4.48
N VAL A 238 6.44 14.07 4.77
CA VAL A 238 7.66 13.59 5.43
C VAL A 238 8.91 13.92 4.60
N VAL A 239 8.88 13.68 3.28
CA VAL A 239 10.00 14.04 2.39
C VAL A 239 10.31 15.53 2.45
N ALA A 240 9.29 16.41 2.46
CA ALA A 240 9.49 17.85 2.55
C ALA A 240 10.26 18.24 3.82
N HIS A 241 9.94 17.65 4.96
CA HIS A 241 10.59 17.90 6.22
C HIS A 241 11.99 17.27 6.31
N LEU A 242 12.17 16.03 5.82
CA LEU A 242 13.49 15.37 5.74
C LEU A 242 14.46 16.13 4.81
N ALA A 243 13.93 16.62 3.70
CA ALA A 243 14.70 17.45 2.77
C ALA A 243 15.03 18.83 3.35
N GLY A 244 14.21 19.31 4.28
CA GLY A 244 14.34 20.65 4.84
C GLY A 244 14.09 21.75 3.82
N ASP A 245 13.41 21.45 2.71
CA ASP A 245 13.14 22.39 1.62
C ASP A 245 12.00 23.34 1.98
N PRO A 246 12.26 24.66 2.13
CA PRO A 246 11.24 25.61 2.56
C PRO A 246 10.07 25.72 1.58
N ALA A 247 10.35 25.68 0.27
CA ALA A 247 9.31 25.79 -0.76
C ALA A 247 8.40 24.55 -0.77
N TYR A 248 8.99 23.37 -0.53
CA TYR A 248 8.23 22.12 -0.50
C TYR A 248 7.40 21.97 0.78
N VAL A 249 7.96 22.39 1.93
CA VAL A 249 7.21 22.47 3.20
C VAL A 249 6.05 23.47 3.07
N ALA A 250 6.29 24.66 2.53
CA ALA A 250 5.23 25.65 2.29
C ALA A 250 4.11 25.10 1.40
N ALA A 251 4.46 24.38 0.32
CA ALA A 251 3.47 23.74 -0.55
C ALA A 251 2.55 22.76 0.19
N HIS A 252 3.04 22.07 1.22
CA HIS A 252 2.21 21.20 2.07
C HIS A 252 1.32 21.96 3.06
N LEU A 253 1.72 23.16 3.47
CA LEU A 253 0.92 24.01 4.35
C LEU A 253 -0.18 24.78 3.59
N GLU A 254 0.05 25.10 2.32
CA GLU A 254 -0.90 25.80 1.45
C GLU A 254 -2.04 24.93 0.92
N GLY A 255 -2.00 23.61 1.12
CA GLY A 255 -3.09 22.70 0.84
C GLY A 255 -2.80 21.65 -0.23
N ASP A 256 -3.20 21.85 -1.50
CA ASP A 256 -3.03 20.83 -2.55
C ASP A 256 -1.64 20.88 -3.19
N THR A 257 -0.70 20.22 -2.54
CA THR A 257 0.70 20.15 -2.99
C THR A 257 0.85 19.66 -4.44
N HIS A 258 0.01 18.72 -4.89
CA HIS A 258 0.11 18.22 -6.26
C HIS A 258 -0.24 19.29 -7.30
N THR A 259 -1.21 20.13 -7.02
CA THR A 259 -1.54 21.29 -7.87
C THR A 259 -0.38 22.31 -7.88
N LEU A 260 0.19 22.59 -6.71
CA LEU A 260 1.35 23.49 -6.61
C LEU A 260 2.58 22.94 -7.34
N VAL A 261 2.86 21.65 -7.18
CA VAL A 261 3.93 20.96 -7.91
C VAL A 261 3.71 21.00 -9.43
N ALA A 262 2.46 20.81 -9.90
CA ALA A 262 2.15 20.92 -11.33
C ALA A 262 2.53 22.32 -11.87
N ARG A 263 2.14 23.39 -11.19
CA ARG A 263 2.48 24.77 -11.59
C ARG A 263 3.99 25.07 -11.54
N ARG A 264 4.73 24.39 -10.69
CA ARG A 264 6.20 24.54 -10.61
C ARG A 264 6.95 23.76 -11.68
N ILE A 265 6.39 22.67 -12.18
CA ILE A 265 6.99 21.86 -13.25
C ILE A 265 6.64 22.41 -14.62
N TRP A 266 5.37 22.75 -14.85
CA TRP A 266 4.86 23.25 -16.12
C TRP A 266 4.54 24.75 -15.99
N LEU A 267 5.57 25.58 -16.14
CA LEU A 267 5.49 27.02 -15.93
C LEU A 267 4.59 27.76 -16.93
N ASP A 268 4.35 27.15 -18.10
CA ASP A 268 3.51 27.70 -19.17
C ASP A 268 1.99 27.49 -18.91
N LEU A 269 1.63 26.77 -17.84
CA LEU A 269 0.23 26.60 -17.46
C LEU A 269 -0.29 27.91 -16.85
N GLY A 270 -1.22 28.54 -17.55
CA GLY A 270 -1.88 29.75 -17.06
C GLY A 270 -2.71 29.51 -15.80
N ASP A 271 -2.90 30.55 -15.00
CA ASP A 271 -3.63 30.45 -13.71
C ASP A 271 -5.10 30.00 -13.87
N GLN A 272 -5.69 30.24 -15.06
CA GLN A 272 -7.05 29.85 -15.41
C GLN A 272 -7.25 28.34 -15.62
N VAL A 273 -6.15 27.56 -15.79
CA VAL A 273 -6.24 26.10 -16.01
C VAL A 273 -6.65 25.38 -14.74
N ASP A 274 -7.77 24.66 -14.77
CA ASP A 274 -8.19 23.79 -13.67
C ASP A 274 -7.40 22.46 -13.70
N LEU A 275 -6.27 22.45 -13.01
CA LEU A 275 -5.36 21.31 -12.98
C LEU A 275 -5.96 20.01 -12.42
N ARG A 276 -7.14 20.07 -11.79
CA ARG A 276 -7.86 18.88 -11.29
C ARG A 276 -8.75 18.24 -12.35
N LYS A 277 -9.11 18.99 -13.39
CA LYS A 277 -10.02 18.54 -14.45
C LYS A 277 -9.35 18.49 -15.81
N GLU A 278 -8.52 19.47 -16.11
CA GLU A 278 -7.89 19.60 -17.41
C GLU A 278 -6.69 18.67 -17.54
N CYS A 279 -6.60 18.04 -18.71
CA CYS A 279 -5.59 17.05 -19.04
C CYS A 279 -4.50 17.66 -19.94
N PRO A 280 -3.26 17.17 -19.87
CA PRO A 280 -2.22 17.57 -20.81
C PRO A 280 -2.52 17.08 -22.23
N PRO A 281 -1.96 17.72 -23.29
CA PRO A 281 -2.23 17.35 -24.66
C PRO A 281 -1.87 15.92 -25.04
N TRP A 282 -0.94 15.30 -24.30
CA TRP A 282 -0.46 13.93 -24.54
C TRP A 282 -1.24 12.84 -23.77
N ASP A 283 -2.11 13.23 -22.83
CA ASP A 283 -2.95 12.28 -22.07
C ASP A 283 -4.32 12.88 -21.76
N ALA A 284 -5.30 12.59 -22.60
CA ALA A 284 -6.67 13.08 -22.44
C ALA A 284 -7.45 12.42 -21.26
N LYS A 285 -6.84 11.47 -20.54
CA LYS A 285 -7.53 10.71 -19.48
C LYS A 285 -7.14 11.14 -18.07
N GLN A 286 -5.95 11.73 -17.90
CA GLN A 286 -5.43 12.06 -16.57
C GLN A 286 -5.13 13.56 -16.44
N PRO A 287 -5.74 14.24 -15.44
CA PRO A 287 -5.50 15.65 -15.19
C PRO A 287 -4.04 15.97 -14.84
N TRP A 288 -3.62 17.21 -15.06
CA TRP A 288 -2.30 17.72 -14.70
C TRP A 288 -1.92 17.43 -13.24
N ARG A 289 -2.87 17.58 -12.33
CA ARG A 289 -2.67 17.25 -10.92
C ARG A 289 -2.25 15.79 -10.69
N GLN A 290 -2.84 14.86 -11.42
CA GLN A 290 -2.50 13.43 -11.32
C GLN A 290 -1.13 13.13 -11.91
N TRP A 291 -0.77 13.83 -12.99
CA TRP A 291 0.57 13.79 -13.55
C TRP A 291 1.61 14.29 -12.55
N ALA A 292 1.37 15.45 -11.91
CA ALA A 292 2.25 15.99 -10.88
C ALA A 292 2.42 15.04 -9.70
N LYS A 293 1.34 14.37 -9.25
CA LYS A 293 1.41 13.34 -8.21
C LYS A 293 2.36 12.21 -8.58
N ARG A 294 2.27 11.70 -9.82
CA ARG A 294 3.16 10.62 -10.30
C ARG A 294 4.61 11.07 -10.42
N VAL A 295 4.85 12.26 -10.94
CA VAL A 295 6.19 12.87 -11.03
C VAL A 295 6.80 13.06 -9.65
N GLN A 296 6.05 13.66 -8.73
CA GLN A 296 6.46 13.92 -7.35
C GLN A 296 6.86 12.61 -6.64
N HIS A 297 6.03 11.59 -6.75
CA HIS A 297 6.31 10.27 -6.15
C HIS A 297 7.58 9.64 -6.75
N ALA A 298 7.72 9.63 -8.06
CA ALA A 298 8.89 9.10 -8.74
C ALA A 298 10.18 9.86 -8.37
N ALA A 299 10.12 11.20 -8.36
CA ALA A 299 11.26 12.05 -8.05
C ALA A 299 11.68 11.92 -6.57
N ASN A 300 10.73 11.92 -5.63
CA ASN A 300 11.01 11.75 -4.21
C ASN A 300 11.77 10.46 -3.89
N TYR A 301 11.51 9.40 -4.64
CA TYR A 301 12.16 8.10 -4.42
C TYR A 301 13.35 7.84 -5.36
N GLY A 302 13.91 8.90 -5.95
CA GLY A 302 15.15 8.81 -6.73
C GLY A 302 15.02 8.04 -8.03
N GLN A 303 13.80 7.98 -8.61
CA GLN A 303 13.60 7.39 -9.93
C GLN A 303 14.39 8.17 -10.98
N SER A 304 15.20 7.48 -11.81
CA SER A 304 15.92 8.13 -12.90
C SER A 304 14.95 8.66 -13.97
N HIS A 305 15.39 9.63 -14.78
CA HIS A 305 14.59 10.12 -15.92
C HIS A 305 14.20 9.01 -16.90
N VAL A 306 15.05 7.99 -17.07
CA VAL A 306 14.74 6.80 -17.89
C VAL A 306 13.59 5.98 -17.26
N GLY A 307 13.65 5.77 -15.93
CA GLY A 307 12.58 5.10 -15.20
C GLY A 307 11.29 5.93 -15.17
N MET A 308 11.41 7.24 -14.99
CA MET A 308 10.28 8.17 -15.04
C MET A 308 9.63 8.20 -16.44
N ALA A 309 10.41 8.21 -17.51
CA ALA A 309 9.91 8.14 -18.90
C ALA A 309 9.04 6.89 -19.12
N ARG A 310 9.50 5.74 -18.64
CA ARG A 310 8.73 4.47 -18.71
C ARG A 310 7.47 4.51 -17.87
N LEU A 311 7.56 5.03 -16.62
CA LEU A 311 6.41 5.13 -15.71
C LEU A 311 5.32 6.05 -16.26
N LEU A 312 5.72 7.14 -16.91
CA LEU A 312 4.82 8.17 -17.42
C LEU A 312 4.43 7.95 -18.89
N HIS A 313 5.05 7.00 -19.59
CA HIS A 313 4.87 6.77 -21.03
C HIS A 313 5.17 8.02 -21.89
N ILE A 314 6.27 8.73 -21.56
CA ILE A 314 6.73 9.93 -22.28
C ILE A 314 8.17 9.76 -22.77
N PRO A 315 8.63 10.55 -23.76
CA PRO A 315 10.00 10.54 -24.22
C PRO A 315 11.01 10.83 -23.07
N GLN A 316 12.16 10.17 -23.10
CA GLN A 316 13.20 10.35 -22.07
C GLN A 316 13.67 11.80 -21.93
N ARG A 317 13.72 12.54 -23.05
CA ARG A 317 14.08 13.97 -23.04
C ARG A 317 13.08 14.81 -22.23
N GLU A 318 11.80 14.52 -22.39
CA GLU A 318 10.74 15.18 -21.65
C GLU A 318 10.78 14.82 -20.16
N ALA A 319 10.94 13.53 -19.83
CA ALA A 319 11.14 13.11 -18.44
C ALA A 319 12.34 13.77 -17.78
N LEU A 320 13.45 13.97 -18.52
CA LEU A 320 14.63 14.69 -18.04
C LEU A 320 14.30 16.18 -17.75
N ASN A 321 13.54 16.83 -18.64
CA ASN A 321 13.14 18.22 -18.44
C ASN A 321 12.22 18.37 -17.22
N ILE A 322 11.22 17.50 -17.08
CA ILE A 322 10.33 17.45 -15.91
C ILE A 322 11.12 17.23 -14.62
N GLN A 323 12.07 16.29 -14.63
CA GLN A 323 12.91 16.00 -13.47
C GLN A 323 13.79 17.21 -13.10
N LYS A 324 14.40 17.88 -14.09
CA LYS A 324 15.18 19.11 -13.85
C LYS A 324 14.31 20.25 -13.29
N ALA A 325 13.11 20.44 -13.82
CA ALA A 325 12.16 21.43 -13.31
C ALA A 325 11.78 21.13 -11.85
N TYR A 326 11.48 19.87 -11.53
CA TYR A 326 11.15 19.44 -10.17
C TYR A 326 12.28 19.71 -9.17
N PHE A 327 13.50 19.25 -9.44
CA PHE A 327 14.65 19.48 -8.56
C PHE A 327 15.12 20.93 -8.56
N GLY A 328 14.87 21.70 -9.63
CA GLY A 328 15.10 23.11 -9.68
C GLY A 328 14.16 23.90 -8.76
N ALA A 329 12.89 23.48 -8.70
CA ALA A 329 11.87 24.06 -7.81
C ALA A 329 12.08 23.66 -6.33
N PHE A 330 12.55 22.44 -6.08
CA PHE A 330 12.69 21.84 -4.74
C PHE A 330 14.12 21.32 -4.55
N ARG A 331 15.07 22.23 -4.44
CA ARG A 331 16.52 21.92 -4.38
C ARG A 331 16.92 21.10 -3.17
N GLY A 332 16.22 21.26 -2.05
CA GLY A 332 16.46 20.52 -0.81
C GLY A 332 16.29 19.02 -0.97
N ILE A 333 15.42 18.57 -1.91
CA ILE A 333 15.19 17.13 -2.16
C ILE A 333 16.44 16.47 -2.74
N GLY A 334 17.10 17.10 -3.72
CA GLY A 334 18.36 16.58 -4.27
C GLY A 334 19.45 16.47 -3.20
N ALA A 335 19.63 17.54 -2.41
CA ALA A 335 20.59 17.54 -1.30
C ALA A 335 20.26 16.46 -0.23
N TRP A 336 18.97 16.20 0.03
CA TRP A 336 18.55 15.12 0.91
C TRP A 336 18.87 13.75 0.33
N HIS A 337 18.67 13.54 -0.97
CA HIS A 337 19.06 12.30 -1.65
C HIS A 337 20.55 12.01 -1.47
N ASP A 338 21.39 13.02 -1.63
CA ASP A 338 22.85 12.85 -1.49
C ASP A 338 23.21 12.51 -0.06
N ARG A 339 22.65 13.19 0.95
CA ARG A 339 22.85 12.85 2.37
C ARG A 339 22.45 11.40 2.69
N VAL A 340 21.29 10.93 2.19
CA VAL A 340 20.85 9.55 2.41
C VAL A 340 21.81 8.55 1.78
N LYS A 341 22.29 8.81 0.57
CA LYS A 341 23.28 7.95 -0.11
C LYS A 341 24.61 7.92 0.62
N GLU A 342 25.09 9.06 1.12
CA GLU A 342 26.32 9.16 1.93
C GLU A 342 26.17 8.39 3.24
N GLU A 343 25.06 8.53 3.96
CA GLU A 343 24.79 7.80 5.19
C GLU A 343 24.70 6.28 4.93
N LEU A 344 24.00 5.88 3.87
CA LEU A 344 23.93 4.50 3.42
C LEU A 344 25.31 3.93 3.09
N ALA A 345 26.15 4.69 2.37
CA ALA A 345 27.49 4.25 2.02
C ALA A 345 28.42 4.11 3.24
N LEU A 346 28.24 4.99 4.23
CA LEU A 346 29.07 5.03 5.43
C LEU A 346 28.67 3.95 6.44
N ARG A 347 27.37 3.74 6.65
CA ARG A 347 26.85 2.93 7.76
C ARG A 347 26.15 1.63 7.32
N GLY A 348 25.68 1.54 6.07
CA GLY A 348 24.83 0.45 5.60
C GLY A 348 23.46 0.39 6.31
N GLU A 349 23.12 1.43 7.08
CA GLU A 349 21.95 1.49 7.94
C GLU A 349 21.35 2.90 7.92
N LEU A 350 20.01 2.99 8.01
CA LEU A 350 19.28 4.25 8.19
C LEU A 350 18.35 4.16 9.39
N THR A 351 18.16 5.29 10.06
CA THR A 351 17.25 5.44 11.22
C THR A 351 16.15 6.44 10.88
N SER A 352 14.88 6.03 11.04
CA SER A 352 13.73 6.92 10.86
C SER A 352 13.64 7.96 11.99
N PRO A 353 12.90 9.07 11.80
CA PRO A 353 12.66 10.06 12.86
C PRO A 353 12.04 9.50 14.16
N LEU A 354 11.37 8.35 14.08
CA LEU A 354 10.76 7.66 15.22
C LEU A 354 11.65 6.54 15.80
N GLY A 355 12.92 6.45 15.35
CA GLY A 355 13.92 5.55 15.91
C GLY A 355 13.97 4.15 15.29
N ARG A 356 13.13 3.85 14.30
CA ARG A 356 13.18 2.57 13.58
C ARG A 356 14.41 2.51 12.70
N ARG A 357 15.18 1.42 12.81
CA ARG A 357 16.40 1.18 12.03
C ARG A 357 16.18 0.09 10.99
N ARG A 358 16.81 0.28 9.84
CA ARG A 358 16.90 -0.73 8.79
C ARG A 358 18.34 -0.85 8.29
N GLN A 359 18.86 -2.07 8.29
CA GLN A 359 20.11 -2.42 7.61
C GLN A 359 19.84 -2.76 6.16
N PHE A 360 20.68 -2.28 5.26
CA PHE A 360 20.60 -2.54 3.83
C PHE A 360 21.70 -3.53 3.44
N LEU A 361 21.29 -4.73 3.04
CA LEU A 361 22.20 -5.80 2.65
C LEU A 361 22.68 -5.71 1.20
N GLY A 362 22.08 -4.82 0.42
CA GLY A 362 22.50 -4.50 -0.95
C GLY A 362 23.73 -3.60 -0.98
N ARG A 363 24.37 -3.53 -2.13
CA ARG A 363 25.53 -2.63 -2.31
C ARG A 363 25.06 -1.17 -2.27
N PRO A 364 25.70 -0.29 -1.47
CA PRO A 364 25.24 1.10 -1.32
C PRO A 364 25.21 1.93 -2.61
N TRP A 365 25.98 1.55 -3.62
CA TRP A 365 26.01 2.23 -4.92
C TRP A 365 25.01 1.67 -5.94
N ASP A 366 24.34 0.56 -5.66
CA ASP A 366 23.33 0.02 -6.55
C ASP A 366 22.07 0.91 -6.53
N ALA A 367 21.58 1.24 -7.72
CA ALA A 367 20.43 2.12 -7.86
C ALA A 367 19.15 1.59 -7.16
N ASP A 368 18.98 0.27 -7.08
CA ASP A 368 17.87 -0.36 -6.38
C ASP A 368 17.99 -0.15 -4.87
N THR A 369 19.17 -0.42 -4.28
CA THR A 369 19.45 -0.20 -2.85
C THR A 369 19.28 1.27 -2.47
N GLN A 370 19.74 2.21 -3.31
CA GLN A 370 19.55 3.64 -3.07
C GLN A 370 18.08 4.05 -3.10
N ARG A 371 17.28 3.51 -4.04
CA ARG A 371 15.84 3.77 -4.09
C ARG A 371 15.11 3.20 -2.88
N GLU A 372 15.48 2.00 -2.44
CA GLU A 372 14.94 1.42 -1.20
C GLU A 372 15.27 2.28 0.02
N ALA A 373 16.49 2.82 0.11
CA ALA A 373 16.92 3.70 1.19
C ALA A 373 16.13 5.01 1.22
N LEU A 374 15.93 5.65 0.06
CA LEU A 374 15.13 6.87 -0.07
C LEU A 374 13.65 6.63 0.25
N ALA A 375 13.09 5.49 -0.13
CA ALA A 375 11.70 5.13 0.17
C ALA A 375 11.51 4.75 1.65
N TYR A 376 12.51 4.15 2.28
CA TYR A 376 12.43 3.66 3.66
C TYR A 376 12.06 4.77 4.66
N LEU A 377 12.77 5.90 4.64
CA LEU A 377 12.58 6.96 5.63
C LEU A 377 11.15 7.52 5.67
N PRO A 378 10.55 7.96 4.54
CA PRO A 378 9.18 8.46 4.56
C PRO A 378 8.15 7.37 4.84
N GLN A 379 8.31 6.18 4.26
CA GLN A 379 7.36 5.09 4.46
C GLN A 379 7.35 4.59 5.90
N SER A 380 8.52 4.46 6.52
CA SER A 380 8.65 4.06 7.92
C SER A 380 8.06 5.12 8.86
N THR A 381 8.35 6.40 8.60
CA THR A 381 7.83 7.49 9.42
C THR A 381 6.30 7.56 9.37
N VAL A 382 5.71 7.47 8.17
CA VAL A 382 4.24 7.45 8.01
C VAL A 382 3.61 6.23 8.67
N GLY A 383 4.20 5.05 8.47
CA GLY A 383 3.71 3.81 9.08
C GLY A 383 3.69 3.89 10.61
N ASP A 384 4.79 4.35 11.20
CA ASP A 384 4.89 4.48 12.66
C ASP A 384 3.99 5.58 13.22
N LEU A 385 3.82 6.72 12.53
CA LEU A 385 2.88 7.78 12.93
C LEU A 385 1.44 7.30 12.91
N LEU A 386 1.03 6.62 11.82
CA LEU A 386 -0.32 6.06 11.74
C LEU A 386 -0.59 5.05 12.84
N ASN A 387 0.34 4.10 13.04
CA ASN A 387 0.20 3.04 14.02
C ASN A 387 0.19 3.60 15.46
N LEU A 388 0.99 4.64 15.74
CA LEU A 388 0.98 5.33 17.04
C LEU A 388 -0.35 6.07 17.28
N GLY A 389 -0.89 6.74 16.25
CA GLY A 389 -2.20 7.37 16.31
C GLY A 389 -3.33 6.36 16.51
N LEU A 390 -3.27 5.24 15.78
CA LEU A 390 -4.22 4.14 15.93
C LEU A 390 -4.16 3.54 17.35
N LEU A 391 -2.96 3.27 17.87
CA LEU A 391 -2.80 2.72 19.22
C LEU A 391 -3.40 3.64 20.28
N ARG A 392 -3.07 4.94 20.24
CA ARG A 392 -3.64 5.95 21.15
C ARG A 392 -5.16 6.03 21.06
N ALA A 393 -5.68 6.05 19.83
CA ALA A 393 -7.12 6.11 19.62
C ALA A 393 -7.81 4.83 20.08
N TRP A 394 -7.20 3.66 19.89
CA TRP A 394 -7.73 2.38 20.35
C TRP A 394 -7.77 2.32 21.88
N GLU A 395 -6.68 2.67 22.57
CA GLU A 395 -6.63 2.68 24.04
C GLU A 395 -7.67 3.63 24.66
N ALA A 396 -7.87 4.79 24.05
CA ALA A 396 -8.79 5.80 24.56
C ALA A 396 -10.26 5.53 24.23
N LEU A 397 -10.57 4.91 23.08
CA LEU A 397 -11.94 4.91 22.53
C LEU A 397 -12.56 3.52 22.39
N ASP A 398 -11.78 2.43 22.30
CA ASP A 398 -12.35 1.07 22.19
C ASP A 398 -13.24 0.72 23.42
N PRO A 399 -12.84 1.07 24.67
CA PRO A 399 -13.71 0.89 25.83
C PRO A 399 -15.03 1.68 25.75
N HIS A 400 -15.09 2.72 24.92
CA HIS A 400 -16.26 3.59 24.73
C HIS A 400 -17.03 3.29 23.45
N GLY A 401 -16.83 2.11 22.85
CA GLY A 401 -17.63 1.60 21.74
C GLY A 401 -17.15 1.99 20.35
N VAL A 402 -15.99 2.64 20.22
CA VAL A 402 -15.33 2.84 18.93
C VAL A 402 -14.58 1.56 18.54
N GLN A 403 -14.92 0.97 17.43
CA GLN A 403 -14.39 -0.33 17.03
C GLN A 403 -13.56 -0.20 15.76
N PHE A 404 -12.24 -0.38 15.87
CA PHE A 404 -11.35 -0.41 14.73
C PHE A 404 -11.56 -1.67 13.91
N LEU A 405 -11.58 -1.53 12.57
CA LEU A 405 -11.92 -2.59 11.62
C LEU A 405 -10.78 -2.91 10.67
N ALA A 406 -10.05 -1.89 10.20
CA ALA A 406 -8.92 -2.06 9.30
C ALA A 406 -7.91 -0.91 9.45
N GLN A 407 -6.64 -1.22 9.10
CA GLN A 407 -5.54 -0.29 8.97
C GLN A 407 -5.08 -0.30 7.51
N GLY A 408 -5.05 0.87 6.88
CA GLY A 408 -4.42 1.09 5.58
C GLY A 408 -2.93 1.44 5.73
N HIS A 409 -2.27 1.82 4.65
CA HIS A 409 -0.88 2.28 4.74
C HIS A 409 -0.73 3.66 5.37
N ASP A 410 -1.74 4.51 5.22
CA ASP A 410 -1.85 5.89 5.68
C ASP A 410 -3.24 6.21 6.26
N SER A 411 -4.07 5.20 6.49
CA SER A 411 -5.48 5.35 6.88
C SER A 411 -5.94 4.30 7.89
N VAL A 412 -7.04 4.62 8.59
CA VAL A 412 -7.74 3.71 9.48
C VAL A 412 -9.23 3.70 9.20
N LEU A 413 -9.83 2.51 9.32
CA LEU A 413 -11.28 2.32 9.25
C LEU A 413 -11.79 1.90 10.63
N PHE A 414 -12.85 2.53 11.10
CA PHE A 414 -13.51 2.17 12.35
C PHE A 414 -15.03 2.35 12.23
N GLN A 415 -15.75 1.81 13.18
CA GLN A 415 -17.20 2.02 13.32
C GLN A 415 -17.54 2.47 14.72
N CYS A 416 -18.61 3.26 14.85
CA CYS A 416 -19.19 3.68 16.11
C CYS A 416 -20.70 3.88 15.97
N GLU A 417 -21.41 4.11 17.06
CA GLU A 417 -22.82 4.48 17.06
C GLU A 417 -23.04 5.74 16.19
N GLU A 418 -24.06 5.73 15.35
CA GLU A 418 -24.36 6.83 14.42
C GLU A 418 -24.52 8.17 15.15
N ALA A 419 -25.20 8.19 16.32
CA ALA A 419 -25.37 9.40 17.12
C ALA A 419 -24.07 10.03 17.61
N ARG A 420 -22.97 9.28 17.66
CA ARG A 420 -21.64 9.73 18.11
C ARG A 420 -20.63 9.92 16.99
N ALA A 421 -21.06 9.70 15.74
CA ALA A 421 -20.15 9.65 14.59
C ALA A 421 -19.29 10.91 14.45
N GLU A 422 -19.92 12.09 14.54
CA GLU A 422 -19.20 13.36 14.34
C GLU A 422 -18.22 13.68 15.50
N GLU A 423 -18.59 13.32 16.72
CA GLU A 423 -17.69 13.43 17.89
C GLU A 423 -16.47 12.51 17.72
N MET A 424 -16.71 11.21 17.48
CA MET A 424 -15.65 10.21 17.37
C MET A 424 -14.75 10.46 16.16
N ARG A 425 -15.30 10.93 15.06
CA ARG A 425 -14.56 11.33 13.87
C ARG A 425 -13.52 12.41 14.21
N LYS A 426 -13.92 13.46 14.91
CA LYS A 426 -13.01 14.54 15.32
C LYS A 426 -11.91 14.05 16.25
N VAL A 427 -12.27 13.27 17.25
CA VAL A 427 -11.32 12.74 18.24
C VAL A 427 -10.28 11.83 17.56
N VAL A 428 -10.70 10.91 16.69
CA VAL A 428 -9.75 10.03 15.97
C VAL A 428 -8.84 10.83 15.07
N VAL A 429 -9.37 11.78 14.30
CA VAL A 429 -8.56 12.66 13.43
C VAL A 429 -7.51 13.42 14.23
N GLU A 430 -7.85 13.94 15.40
CA GLU A 430 -6.89 14.62 16.28
C GLU A 430 -5.80 13.68 16.78
N MET A 431 -6.18 12.45 17.19
CA MET A 431 -5.22 11.44 17.66
C MET A 431 -4.26 10.93 16.58
N LEU A 432 -4.69 10.94 15.32
CA LEU A 432 -3.81 10.59 14.18
C LEU A 432 -2.79 11.67 13.86
N GLN A 433 -3.05 12.94 14.20
CA GLN A 433 -2.20 14.07 13.87
C GLN A 433 -1.07 14.27 14.90
N ILE A 434 -0.16 13.31 14.99
CA ILE A 434 0.92 13.30 15.95
C ILE A 434 2.04 14.26 15.55
N PRO A 435 2.47 15.18 16.41
CA PRO A 435 3.66 15.97 16.15
C PRO A 435 4.93 15.12 16.30
N VAL A 436 5.83 15.21 15.33
CA VAL A 436 7.14 14.55 15.35
C VAL A 436 8.25 15.54 14.97
N VAL A 437 9.38 15.44 15.66
CA VAL A 437 10.55 16.27 15.36
C VAL A 437 11.31 15.63 14.18
N VAL A 438 11.49 16.41 13.10
CA VAL A 438 12.25 16.01 11.91
C VAL A 438 13.30 17.08 11.67
N GLY A 439 14.56 16.77 11.97
CA GLY A 439 15.62 17.76 11.99
C GLY A 439 15.32 18.91 12.98
N PRO A 440 15.42 20.18 12.58
CA PRO A 440 15.14 21.34 13.47
C PRO A 440 13.65 21.71 13.56
N ARG A 441 12.74 20.96 12.93
CA ARG A 441 11.33 21.32 12.79
C ARG A 441 10.41 20.28 13.40
N THR A 442 9.27 20.74 13.92
CA THR A 442 8.17 19.85 14.29
C THR A 442 7.23 19.72 13.09
N MET A 443 7.05 18.51 12.61
CA MET A 443 6.11 18.13 11.57
C MET A 443 4.81 17.64 12.20
N ARG A 444 3.67 18.03 11.63
CA ARG A 444 2.36 17.47 11.93
C ARG A 444 1.63 17.21 10.63
N ILE A 445 1.26 15.96 10.37
CA ILE A 445 0.53 15.58 9.16
C ILE A 445 -0.96 15.74 9.44
N GLY A 446 -1.66 16.48 8.59
CA GLY A 446 -3.12 16.61 8.66
C GLY A 446 -3.81 15.29 8.30
N ALA A 447 -5.03 15.09 8.78
CA ALA A 447 -5.86 13.96 8.40
C ALA A 447 -7.24 14.43 7.91
N ASP A 448 -7.75 13.77 6.87
CA ASP A 448 -9.14 13.88 6.42
C ASP A 448 -9.94 12.68 6.92
N SER A 449 -11.26 12.85 7.00
CA SER A 449 -12.13 11.75 7.39
C SER A 449 -13.51 11.90 6.79
N LYS A 450 -14.14 10.76 6.51
CA LYS A 450 -15.51 10.70 5.99
C LYS A 450 -16.31 9.62 6.69
N VAL A 451 -17.60 9.91 6.88
CA VAL A 451 -18.59 8.96 7.43
C VAL A 451 -19.34 8.33 6.25
N GLY A 452 -19.65 7.04 6.34
CA GLY A 452 -20.41 6.33 5.32
C GLY A 452 -21.22 5.17 5.88
N GLY A 453 -22.25 4.78 5.15
CA GLY A 453 -23.07 3.59 5.42
C GLY A 453 -22.41 2.29 4.99
N ASP A 454 -21.30 2.35 4.30
CA ASP A 454 -20.39 1.24 3.97
C ASP A 454 -18.95 1.75 3.83
N TRP A 455 -18.01 0.83 3.72
CA TRP A 455 -16.57 1.19 3.60
C TRP A 455 -16.27 1.93 2.29
N GLY A 456 -16.91 1.57 1.17
CA GLY A 456 -16.71 2.26 -0.11
C GLY A 456 -17.13 3.73 -0.02
N GLU A 457 -18.31 4.01 0.54
CA GLU A 457 -18.81 5.36 0.77
C GLU A 457 -17.91 6.16 1.72
N ALA A 458 -17.46 5.54 2.81
CA ALA A 458 -16.58 6.20 3.78
C ALA A 458 -15.19 6.52 3.20
N SER A 459 -14.70 5.75 2.23
CA SER A 459 -13.34 5.90 1.65
C SER A 459 -13.32 6.60 0.27
N SER A 460 -14.44 7.13 -0.23
CA SER A 460 -14.56 7.77 -1.56
C SER A 460 -14.18 9.25 -1.58
#